data_4191e5e7da039081cd00b461b43c6144
#
_entry.id   4191e5e7da039081cd00b461b43c6144
#
_cell.length_a   1.000
_cell.length_b   1.000
_cell.length_c   1.000
_cell.angle_alpha   90.00
_cell.angle_beta   90.00
_cell.angle_gamma   90.00
#
_symmetry.space_group_name_H-M   'P 1'
#
loop_
_entity.id
_entity.type
_entity.pdbx_description
1 polymer ?
#
loop_
_entity_poly.entity_id
_entity_poly.type
_entity_poly.pdbx_seq_one_letter_code
_entity_poly.pdbx_strand_id
1 'polypeptide(L)'
;NYIDSFDVLVYSPSYDLVAYLTEGQIVSGAYYGSTELLGIFQGPSPYNVKQLIYVFFQSETGDIEQGIWHVRIAPKSIVNGIFNAYLPGDSYVTGQVAFENPSVYGTLTIPGTASNIITVAAYDQVNASITGFSGRGFTSDNAIKPDIAAPGVGVTVSYGEYGYGNADGTSLAAAFVSGCAALIMEWGIVLGNDPYMYGERVKAQLIRGAKPLGSLGSYPNRYIGWGTVCMENSFKGLIV
;
A
#
# COMPACT_ATOMS: atom_id res chain seq x y z
N ASN A 1 15.76 -8.50 -4.11
CA ASN A 1 16.21 -9.87 -4.02
C ASN A 1 17.73 -9.87 -3.91
N TYR A 2 18.31 -10.57 -2.94
CA TYR A 2 19.76 -10.59 -2.67
C TYR A 2 20.59 -11.47 -3.63
N ILE A 3 19.93 -12.27 -4.45
CA ILE A 3 20.61 -13.19 -5.39
C ILE A 3 20.81 -12.60 -6.79
N ASP A 4 20.14 -11.51 -7.10
CA ASP A 4 20.30 -10.82 -8.38
C ASP A 4 21.33 -9.70 -8.27
N SER A 5 22.21 -9.58 -9.25
CA SER A 5 23.18 -8.49 -9.35
C SER A 5 22.93 -7.68 -10.62
N PHE A 6 22.82 -6.38 -10.46
CA PHE A 6 22.51 -5.44 -11.53
C PHE A 6 22.96 -4.03 -11.17
N ASP A 7 22.96 -3.15 -12.14
CA ASP A 7 23.12 -1.70 -11.93
C ASP A 7 21.83 -0.97 -12.33
N VAL A 8 21.72 0.26 -11.89
CA VAL A 8 20.60 1.14 -12.22
C VAL A 8 21.13 2.39 -12.90
N LEU A 9 20.61 2.67 -14.08
CA LEU A 9 20.95 3.86 -14.86
C LEU A 9 19.69 4.73 -14.96
N VAL A 10 19.86 6.02 -14.70
CA VAL A 10 18.79 6.99 -14.84
C VAL A 10 19.12 7.93 -15.98
N TYR A 11 18.21 8.00 -16.95
CA TYR A 11 18.34 8.87 -18.12
C TYR A 11 17.32 9.99 -18.07
N SER A 12 17.74 11.15 -18.54
CA SER A 12 16.90 12.33 -18.74
C SER A 12 15.85 12.13 -19.84
N PRO A 13 14.89 13.04 -19.99
CA PRO A 13 13.98 13.06 -21.14
C PRO A 13 14.67 13.12 -22.50
N SER A 14 15.89 13.67 -22.59
CA SER A 14 16.71 13.69 -23.81
C SER A 14 17.61 12.47 -23.98
N TYR A 15 17.46 11.43 -23.12
CA TYR A 15 18.29 10.22 -23.11
C TYR A 15 19.76 10.44 -22.69
N ASP A 16 20.07 11.55 -22.01
CA ASP A 16 21.39 11.73 -21.40
C ASP A 16 21.48 10.94 -20.10
N LEU A 17 22.59 10.25 -19.88
CA LEU A 17 22.82 9.52 -18.62
C LEU A 17 23.08 10.52 -17.49
N VAL A 18 22.14 10.60 -16.55
CA VAL A 18 22.20 11.51 -15.39
C VAL A 18 22.83 10.84 -14.18
N ALA A 19 22.45 9.58 -13.91
CA ALA A 19 22.99 8.85 -12.77
C ALA A 19 23.23 7.38 -13.10
N TYR A 20 24.29 6.84 -12.49
CA TYR A 20 24.66 5.44 -12.52
C TYR A 20 24.86 4.95 -11.09
N LEU A 21 24.07 3.98 -10.68
CA LEU A 21 24.08 3.43 -9.32
C LEU A 21 24.48 1.96 -9.34
N THR A 22 25.39 1.61 -8.46
CA THR A 22 25.70 0.22 -8.12
C THR A 22 25.33 -0.06 -6.68
N GLU A 23 25.19 -1.33 -6.33
CA GLU A 23 24.85 -1.74 -4.97
C GLU A 23 25.79 -1.14 -3.92
N GLY A 24 25.21 -0.60 -2.85
CA GLY A 24 25.92 0.06 -1.76
C GLY A 24 26.28 1.53 -2.02
N GLN A 25 25.92 2.09 -3.17
CA GLN A 25 26.25 3.48 -3.51
C GLN A 25 25.11 4.46 -3.22
N ILE A 26 25.54 5.69 -2.92
CA ILE A 26 24.71 6.90 -2.91
C ILE A 26 25.28 7.83 -3.96
N VAL A 27 24.45 8.26 -4.88
CA VAL A 27 24.76 9.27 -5.90
C VAL A 27 24.00 10.53 -5.56
N SER A 28 24.69 11.64 -5.37
CA SER A 28 24.10 12.97 -5.11
C SER A 28 24.80 14.00 -5.98
N GLY A 29 24.12 15.13 -6.23
CA GLY A 29 24.66 16.20 -7.07
C GLY A 29 24.76 15.81 -8.56
N ALA A 30 23.92 14.92 -9.02
CA ALA A 30 23.73 14.63 -10.43
C ALA A 30 22.62 15.54 -10.96
N TYR A 31 22.92 16.34 -11.98
CA TYR A 31 21.98 17.36 -12.46
C TYR A 31 21.64 17.15 -13.93
N TYR A 32 20.39 17.45 -14.28
CA TYR A 32 19.92 17.68 -15.64
C TYR A 32 18.99 18.90 -15.66
N GLY A 33 19.42 19.97 -16.30
CA GLY A 33 18.72 21.25 -16.22
C GLY A 33 18.58 21.74 -14.77
N SER A 34 17.36 22.05 -14.36
CA SER A 34 17.02 22.43 -12.98
C SER A 34 16.81 21.26 -12.03
N THR A 35 16.83 20.03 -12.53
CA THR A 35 16.55 18.82 -11.75
C THR A 35 17.82 18.25 -11.16
N GLU A 36 17.87 18.15 -9.85
CA GLU A 36 18.86 17.36 -9.12
C GLU A 36 18.31 15.96 -8.87
N LEU A 37 19.18 14.95 -9.02
CA LEU A 37 18.89 13.57 -8.74
C LEU A 37 19.69 13.09 -7.53
N LEU A 38 18.99 12.50 -6.55
CA LEU A 38 19.57 11.72 -5.47
C LEU A 38 19.19 10.26 -5.67
N GLY A 39 20.18 9.41 -5.87
CA GLY A 39 20.02 7.96 -6.00
C GLY A 39 20.64 7.22 -4.82
N ILE A 40 19.94 6.27 -4.25
CA ILE A 40 20.43 5.39 -3.19
C ILE A 40 20.17 3.94 -3.61
N PHE A 41 21.22 3.15 -3.70
CA PHE A 41 21.10 1.71 -3.93
C PHE A 41 21.58 0.94 -2.70
N GLN A 42 20.64 0.55 -1.87
CA GLN A 42 20.90 -0.20 -0.64
C GLN A 42 20.87 -1.71 -0.93
N GLY A 43 21.94 -2.39 -0.60
CA GLY A 43 22.03 -3.85 -0.60
C GLY A 43 21.21 -4.50 0.52
N PRO A 44 21.16 -5.84 0.55
CA PRO A 44 20.49 -6.59 1.61
C PRO A 44 21.06 -6.27 2.99
N SER A 45 20.21 -6.35 4.01
CA SER A 45 20.60 -6.20 5.42
C SER A 45 20.09 -7.40 6.24
N PRO A 46 20.59 -7.59 7.48
CA PRO A 46 20.07 -8.66 8.35
C PRO A 46 18.57 -8.59 8.60
N TYR A 47 17.97 -7.40 8.44
CA TYR A 47 16.53 -7.16 8.68
C TYR A 47 15.70 -7.14 7.40
N ASN A 48 16.34 -7.00 6.23
CA ASN A 48 15.67 -6.96 4.95
C ASN A 48 16.56 -7.57 3.85
N VAL A 49 16.19 -8.75 3.40
CA VAL A 49 16.90 -9.47 2.33
C VAL A 49 16.67 -8.90 0.93
N LYS A 50 15.84 -7.87 0.79
CA LYS A 50 15.58 -7.22 -0.49
C LYS A 50 16.53 -6.06 -0.70
N GLN A 51 16.98 -5.90 -1.94
CA GLN A 51 17.65 -4.69 -2.39
C GLN A 51 16.61 -3.58 -2.52
N LEU A 52 16.99 -2.37 -2.09
CA LEU A 52 16.13 -1.18 -2.15
C LEU A 52 16.82 -0.09 -2.95
N ILE A 53 16.12 0.42 -3.95
CA ILE A 53 16.62 1.53 -4.78
C ILE A 53 15.64 2.70 -4.59
N TYR A 54 16.20 3.84 -4.23
CA TYR A 54 15.48 5.09 -4.14
C TYR A 54 16.06 6.04 -5.19
N VAL A 55 15.18 6.66 -5.96
CA VAL A 55 15.53 7.69 -6.93
C VAL A 55 14.64 8.90 -6.63
N PHE A 56 15.26 9.97 -6.15
CA PHE A 56 14.58 11.22 -5.83
C PHE A 56 14.93 12.24 -6.91
N PHE A 57 13.91 12.92 -7.39
CA PHE A 57 14.03 14.06 -8.29
C PHE A 57 13.60 15.29 -7.51
N GLN A 58 14.45 16.29 -7.44
CA GLN A 58 14.19 17.53 -6.74
C GLN A 58 14.71 18.72 -7.54
N SER A 59 14.17 19.91 -7.26
CA SER A 59 14.62 21.14 -7.85
C SER A 59 14.64 22.25 -6.82
N GLU A 60 15.72 22.99 -6.74
CA GLU A 60 15.81 24.18 -5.88
C GLU A 60 14.96 25.35 -6.41
N THR A 61 14.69 25.38 -7.71
CA THR A 61 13.90 26.42 -8.36
C THR A 61 12.39 26.14 -8.40
N GLY A 62 11.97 24.94 -7.93
CA GLY A 62 10.58 24.52 -7.79
C GLY A 62 10.07 23.60 -8.90
N ASP A 63 10.63 23.65 -10.11
CA ASP A 63 10.19 22.82 -11.23
C ASP A 63 11.23 21.78 -11.60
N ILE A 64 10.78 20.53 -11.68
CA ILE A 64 11.55 19.40 -12.22
C ILE A 64 11.41 19.42 -13.74
N GLU A 65 12.49 19.13 -14.47
CA GLU A 65 12.46 19.02 -15.93
C GLU A 65 11.40 18.00 -16.37
N GLN A 66 10.46 18.50 -17.17
CA GLN A 66 9.32 17.72 -17.64
C GLN A 66 9.71 16.75 -18.76
N GLY A 67 9.03 15.63 -18.81
CA GLY A 67 9.21 14.61 -19.84
C GLY A 67 9.31 13.22 -19.28
N ILE A 68 9.69 12.28 -20.13
CA ILE A 68 9.80 10.86 -19.76
C ILE A 68 11.21 10.58 -19.25
N TRP A 69 11.33 10.37 -17.97
CA TRP A 69 12.57 9.90 -17.35
C TRP A 69 12.65 8.38 -17.42
N HIS A 70 13.82 7.85 -17.76
CA HIS A 70 14.01 6.41 -17.91
C HIS A 70 14.89 5.85 -16.80
N VAL A 71 14.34 4.91 -16.04
CA VAL A 71 15.10 4.13 -15.05
C VAL A 71 15.34 2.74 -15.63
N ARG A 72 16.59 2.48 -16.01
CA ARG A 72 17.00 1.22 -16.64
C ARG A 72 17.70 0.31 -15.64
N ILE A 73 17.23 -0.92 -15.53
CA ILE A 73 17.91 -1.99 -14.82
C ILE A 73 18.90 -2.65 -15.79
N ALA A 74 20.20 -2.60 -15.48
CA ALA A 74 21.26 -3.22 -16.28
C ALA A 74 21.72 -4.53 -15.59
N PRO A 75 21.32 -5.70 -16.09
CA PRO A 75 21.59 -6.97 -15.44
C PRO A 75 23.08 -7.33 -15.51
N LYS A 76 23.63 -7.89 -14.43
CA LYS A 76 24.96 -8.53 -14.36
C LYS A 76 24.82 -10.04 -14.19
N SER A 77 24.11 -10.47 -13.16
CA SER A 77 23.82 -11.87 -12.90
C SER A 77 22.39 -11.99 -12.33
N ILE A 78 21.48 -12.54 -13.09
CA ILE A 78 20.07 -12.61 -12.74
C ILE A 78 19.64 -14.06 -12.55
N VAL A 79 19.08 -14.36 -11.39
CA VAL A 79 18.54 -15.65 -11.01
C VAL A 79 17.00 -15.61 -10.99
N ASN A 80 16.42 -14.55 -10.43
CA ASN A 80 14.97 -14.39 -10.30
C ASN A 80 14.41 -13.30 -11.22
N GLY A 81 15.07 -12.14 -11.27
CA GLY A 81 14.69 -11.03 -12.14
C GLY A 81 13.40 -10.30 -11.78
N ILE A 82 12.81 -10.57 -10.61
CA ILE A 82 11.55 -9.92 -10.18
C ILE A 82 11.87 -8.66 -9.39
N PHE A 83 11.32 -7.54 -9.82
CA PHE A 83 11.36 -6.28 -9.09
C PHE A 83 10.00 -5.58 -9.12
N ASN A 84 9.78 -4.68 -8.19
CA ASN A 84 8.62 -3.80 -8.14
C ASN A 84 9.12 -2.36 -8.10
N ALA A 85 8.45 -1.48 -8.82
CA ALA A 85 8.70 -0.05 -8.77
C ALA A 85 7.42 0.65 -8.26
N TYR A 86 7.60 1.64 -7.40
CA TYR A 86 6.51 2.39 -6.78
C TYR A 86 6.75 3.88 -6.94
N LEU A 87 5.70 4.62 -7.20
CA LEU A 87 5.66 6.07 -7.09
C LEU A 87 4.92 6.46 -5.81
N PRO A 88 5.30 7.56 -5.17
CA PRO A 88 4.52 8.10 -4.06
C PRO A 88 3.12 8.51 -4.54
N GLY A 89 2.16 8.61 -3.61
CA GLY A 89 0.82 9.11 -3.93
C GLY A 89 0.83 10.60 -4.31
N ASP A 90 -0.19 11.02 -5.03
CA ASP A 90 -0.29 12.39 -5.60
C ASP A 90 -0.14 13.52 -4.56
N SER A 91 -0.44 13.24 -3.29
CA SER A 91 -0.25 14.19 -2.19
C SER A 91 1.22 14.48 -1.83
N TYR A 92 2.16 13.66 -2.32
CA TYR A 92 3.59 13.77 -2.04
C TYR A 92 4.41 14.22 -3.24
N VAL A 93 3.77 14.48 -4.38
CA VAL A 93 4.43 14.93 -5.60
C VAL A 93 3.75 16.21 -6.11
N THR A 94 4.54 17.11 -6.66
CA THR A 94 4.02 18.29 -7.36
C THR A 94 3.83 17.94 -8.83
N GLY A 95 2.62 18.15 -9.34
CA GLY A 95 2.28 17.84 -10.74
C GLY A 95 1.81 16.38 -10.94
N GLN A 96 1.73 15.96 -12.20
CA GLN A 96 1.32 14.62 -12.57
C GLN A 96 2.56 13.74 -12.82
N VAL A 97 2.73 12.71 -11.99
CA VAL A 97 3.80 11.72 -12.15
C VAL A 97 3.15 10.34 -12.25
N ALA A 98 3.47 9.60 -13.30
CA ALA A 98 2.92 8.26 -13.52
C ALA A 98 3.93 7.37 -14.22
N PHE A 99 3.81 6.06 -14.04
CA PHE A 99 4.45 5.10 -14.95
C PHE A 99 3.75 5.11 -16.30
N GLU A 100 4.50 4.93 -17.38
CA GLU A 100 3.92 4.79 -18.72
C GLU A 100 2.96 3.59 -18.83
N ASN A 101 3.32 2.48 -18.18
CA ASN A 101 2.52 1.25 -18.13
C ASN A 101 2.35 0.77 -16.68
N PRO A 102 1.47 1.41 -15.89
CA PRO A 102 1.31 1.06 -14.49
C PRO A 102 0.57 -0.28 -14.30
N SER A 103 0.96 -1.04 -13.29
CA SER A 103 0.18 -2.17 -12.83
C SER A 103 -0.96 -1.70 -11.92
N VAL A 104 -2.15 -2.26 -12.09
CA VAL A 104 -3.28 -2.02 -11.18
C VAL A 104 -3.21 -2.87 -9.92
N TYR A 105 -2.30 -3.83 -9.83
CA TYR A 105 -2.12 -4.73 -8.70
C TYR A 105 -0.76 -4.53 -8.02
N GLY A 106 -0.65 -5.02 -6.77
CA GLY A 106 0.56 -4.84 -5.97
C GLY A 106 0.73 -3.41 -5.48
N THR A 107 -0.37 -2.67 -5.32
CA THR A 107 -0.39 -1.25 -4.93
C THR A 107 -0.61 -1.03 -3.43
N LEU A 108 -0.50 -2.07 -2.63
CA LEU A 108 -0.51 -1.96 -1.17
C LEU A 108 0.81 -1.38 -0.68
N THR A 109 0.72 -0.39 0.20
CA THR A 109 1.88 0.30 0.78
C THR A 109 2.27 -0.27 2.13
N ILE A 110 3.50 0.01 2.57
CA ILE A 110 3.96 -0.25 3.94
C ILE A 110 3.22 0.72 4.89
N PRO A 111 2.78 0.26 6.08
CA PRO A 111 2.92 -1.08 6.67
C PRO A 111 1.86 -2.09 6.25
N GLY A 112 0.90 -1.76 5.37
CA GLY A 112 -0.22 -2.60 4.97
C GLY A 112 0.14 -3.99 4.43
N THR A 113 1.39 -4.21 4.02
CA THR A 113 1.89 -5.50 3.55
C THR A 113 2.38 -6.43 4.67
N ALA A 114 2.45 -5.95 5.92
CA ALA A 114 2.90 -6.78 7.05
C ALA A 114 1.87 -7.87 7.38
N SER A 115 2.35 -9.07 7.77
CA SER A 115 1.49 -10.25 7.98
C SER A 115 0.55 -10.11 9.17
N ASN A 116 1.04 -9.58 10.30
CA ASN A 116 0.32 -9.61 11.59
C ASN A 116 -0.58 -8.39 11.84
N ILE A 117 -0.82 -7.56 10.84
CA ILE A 117 -1.74 -6.43 10.94
C ILE A 117 -3.02 -6.71 10.15
N ILE A 118 -4.08 -5.97 10.44
CA ILE A 118 -5.31 -5.98 9.66
C ILE A 118 -5.21 -4.88 8.61
N THR A 119 -5.11 -5.28 7.35
CA THR A 119 -5.06 -4.36 6.21
C THR A 119 -6.45 -4.20 5.63
N VAL A 120 -6.90 -2.95 5.57
CA VAL A 120 -8.28 -2.64 5.20
C VAL A 120 -8.35 -1.95 3.85
N ALA A 121 -9.15 -2.49 2.95
CA ALA A 121 -9.53 -1.84 1.70
C ALA A 121 -10.76 -0.93 1.91
N ALA A 122 -10.89 0.07 1.06
CA ALA A 122 -12.09 0.90 1.03
C ALA A 122 -13.05 0.42 -0.07
N TYR A 123 -14.35 0.48 0.20
CA TYR A 123 -15.39 0.31 -0.81
C TYR A 123 -16.43 1.42 -0.72
N ASP A 124 -17.16 1.64 -1.82
CA ASP A 124 -18.30 2.54 -1.86
C ASP A 124 -19.54 1.80 -1.35
N GLN A 125 -20.03 2.21 -0.19
CA GLN A 125 -21.17 1.59 0.47
C GLN A 125 -22.53 1.91 -0.20
N VAL A 126 -22.60 3.01 -0.95
CA VAL A 126 -23.82 3.43 -1.64
C VAL A 126 -24.01 2.60 -2.91
N ASN A 127 -22.94 2.46 -3.70
CA ASN A 127 -22.99 1.76 -4.98
C ASN A 127 -22.58 0.28 -4.86
N ALA A 128 -22.22 -0.19 -3.67
CA ALA A 128 -21.70 -1.54 -3.42
C ALA A 128 -20.56 -1.92 -4.38
N SER A 129 -19.60 -1.00 -4.58
CA SER A 129 -18.52 -1.13 -5.57
C SER A 129 -17.15 -0.89 -4.96
N ILE A 130 -16.11 -1.43 -5.62
CA ILE A 130 -14.72 -1.15 -5.27
C ILE A 130 -14.36 0.29 -5.63
N THR A 131 -13.43 0.87 -4.88
CA THR A 131 -12.92 2.23 -5.17
C THR A 131 -11.63 2.19 -5.97
N GLY A 132 -11.41 3.22 -6.79
CA GLY A 132 -10.19 3.35 -7.60
C GLY A 132 -8.94 3.64 -6.77
N PHE A 133 -9.08 4.34 -5.66
CA PHE A 133 -7.99 4.75 -4.78
C PHE A 133 -7.56 3.69 -3.75
N SER A 134 -8.35 2.62 -3.58
CA SER A 134 -8.00 1.55 -2.64
C SER A 134 -6.86 0.68 -3.19
N GLY A 135 -5.85 0.46 -2.37
CA GLY A 135 -4.73 -0.41 -2.71
C GLY A 135 -5.18 -1.84 -3.02
N ARG A 136 -4.56 -2.47 -4.00
CA ARG A 136 -4.90 -3.81 -4.49
C ARG A 136 -3.75 -4.78 -4.30
N GLY A 137 -4.08 -5.95 -3.78
CA GLY A 137 -3.14 -7.03 -3.50
C GLY A 137 -2.93 -7.98 -4.71
N PHE A 138 -2.40 -9.14 -4.55
CA PHE A 138 -1.84 -9.65 -3.30
C PHE A 138 -0.44 -9.07 -3.07
N THR A 139 0.20 -9.36 -1.93
CA THR A 139 1.58 -8.96 -1.70
C THR A 139 2.55 -9.69 -2.64
N SER A 140 3.79 -9.23 -2.72
CA SER A 140 4.81 -9.83 -3.60
C SER A 140 5.18 -11.27 -3.23
N ASP A 141 4.92 -11.69 -2.00
CA ASP A 141 5.06 -13.06 -1.49
C ASP A 141 3.75 -13.85 -1.52
N ASN A 142 2.76 -13.36 -2.27
CA ASN A 142 1.42 -13.92 -2.43
C ASN A 142 0.59 -14.04 -1.14
N ALA A 143 0.92 -13.30 -0.08
CA ALA A 143 0.05 -13.21 1.08
C ALA A 143 -1.27 -12.51 0.71
N ILE A 144 -2.36 -13.02 1.26
CA ILE A 144 -3.69 -12.45 1.04
C ILE A 144 -3.79 -11.12 1.77
N LYS A 145 -3.75 -10.05 1.00
CA LYS A 145 -3.93 -8.66 1.42
C LYS A 145 -4.67 -7.91 0.30
N PRO A 146 -5.56 -6.95 0.62
CA PRO A 146 -6.01 -6.58 1.97
C PRO A 146 -6.69 -7.76 2.67
N ASP A 147 -6.85 -7.69 4.00
CA ASP A 147 -7.52 -8.73 4.76
C ASP A 147 -9.05 -8.59 4.64
N ILE A 148 -9.56 -7.38 4.73
CA ILE A 148 -10.99 -7.06 4.77
C ILE A 148 -11.25 -5.68 4.18
N ALA A 149 -12.50 -5.35 3.88
CA ALA A 149 -12.88 -4.02 3.43
C ALA A 149 -13.94 -3.39 4.34
N ALA A 150 -13.96 -2.05 4.37
CA ALA A 150 -14.97 -1.26 5.06
C ALA A 150 -15.36 -0.03 4.23
N PRO A 151 -16.48 0.66 4.56
CA PRO A 151 -16.90 1.89 3.90
C PRO A 151 -15.79 2.94 3.89
N GLY A 152 -15.57 3.58 2.74
CA GLY A 152 -14.52 4.59 2.60
C GLY A 152 -14.85 5.70 1.62
N VAL A 153 -16.13 5.81 1.18
CA VAL A 153 -16.59 6.87 0.26
C VAL A 153 -17.75 7.63 0.89
N GLY A 154 -17.69 8.96 0.86
CA GLY A 154 -18.74 9.82 1.41
C GLY A 154 -18.99 9.63 2.90
N VAL A 155 -17.98 9.23 3.65
CA VAL A 155 -18.09 8.96 5.08
C VAL A 155 -18.22 10.27 5.84
N THR A 156 -19.25 10.38 6.66
CA THR A 156 -19.43 11.55 7.52
C THR A 156 -18.42 11.51 8.67
N VAL A 157 -17.61 12.53 8.75
CA VAL A 157 -16.55 12.70 9.77
C VAL A 157 -16.71 14.03 10.50
N SER A 158 -16.15 14.13 11.71
CA SER A 158 -16.06 15.41 12.40
C SER A 158 -15.10 16.34 11.64
N TYR A 159 -15.49 17.59 11.46
CA TYR A 159 -14.73 18.59 10.74
C TYR A 159 -14.65 19.88 11.54
N GLY A 160 -13.44 20.26 11.91
CA GLY A 160 -13.23 21.41 12.78
C GLY A 160 -13.81 21.24 14.19
N GLU A 161 -14.04 22.35 14.88
CA GLU A 161 -14.50 22.33 16.28
C GLU A 161 -15.98 21.98 16.45
N TYR A 162 -16.84 22.27 15.47
CA TYR A 162 -18.31 22.20 15.64
C TYR A 162 -19.06 21.68 14.41
N GLY A 163 -18.39 21.01 13.49
CA GLY A 163 -19.01 20.60 12.24
C GLY A 163 -18.81 19.14 11.87
N TYR A 164 -19.57 18.74 10.86
CA TYR A 164 -19.42 17.46 10.18
C TYR A 164 -19.21 17.71 8.69
N GLY A 165 -18.45 16.86 8.05
CA GLY A 165 -18.21 16.87 6.60
C GLY A 165 -18.13 15.46 6.06
N ASN A 166 -18.17 15.32 4.75
CA ASN A 166 -17.95 14.03 4.10
C ASN A 166 -16.51 13.94 3.59
N ALA A 167 -15.91 12.77 3.73
CA ALA A 167 -14.56 12.49 3.27
C ALA A 167 -14.47 11.09 2.66
N ASP A 168 -13.48 10.91 1.79
CA ASP A 168 -13.12 9.65 1.15
C ASP A 168 -11.73 9.20 1.61
N GLY A 169 -11.54 7.90 1.78
CA GLY A 169 -10.21 7.37 2.07
C GLY A 169 -10.20 5.98 2.70
N THR A 170 -9.11 5.26 2.45
CA THR A 170 -8.83 3.98 3.12
C THR A 170 -8.57 4.16 4.62
N SER A 171 -8.13 5.35 5.05
CA SER A 171 -7.99 5.70 6.47
C SER A 171 -9.31 5.66 7.22
N LEU A 172 -10.41 6.08 6.57
CA LEU A 172 -11.75 6.02 7.15
C LEU A 172 -12.23 4.56 7.25
N ALA A 173 -11.99 3.77 6.20
CA ALA A 173 -12.25 2.34 6.22
C ALA A 173 -11.48 1.64 7.37
N ALA A 174 -10.22 1.99 7.58
CA ALA A 174 -9.41 1.48 8.68
C ALA A 174 -9.99 1.88 10.05
N ALA A 175 -10.49 3.12 10.19
CA ALA A 175 -11.14 3.58 11.43
C ALA A 175 -12.40 2.77 11.75
N PHE A 176 -13.23 2.43 10.75
CA PHE A 176 -14.38 1.52 10.94
C PHE A 176 -13.95 0.16 11.48
N VAL A 177 -12.95 -0.46 10.88
CA VAL A 177 -12.46 -1.77 11.31
C VAL A 177 -11.82 -1.69 12.71
N SER A 178 -11.17 -0.58 13.04
CA SER A 178 -10.64 -0.35 14.40
C SER A 178 -11.75 -0.30 15.44
N GLY A 179 -12.86 0.39 15.14
CA GLY A 179 -14.05 0.39 15.99
C GLY A 179 -14.66 -1.01 16.13
N CYS A 180 -14.75 -1.77 15.04
CA CYS A 180 -15.21 -3.16 15.07
C CYS A 180 -14.30 -4.04 15.93
N ALA A 181 -12.99 -3.87 15.83
CA ALA A 181 -12.02 -4.59 16.65
C ALA A 181 -12.18 -4.26 18.14
N ALA A 182 -12.40 -2.99 18.47
CA ALA A 182 -12.65 -2.57 19.86
C ALA A 182 -13.88 -3.24 20.45
N LEU A 183 -14.99 -3.33 19.72
CA LEU A 183 -16.21 -4.02 20.16
C LEU A 183 -15.99 -5.53 20.39
N ILE A 184 -15.22 -6.18 19.54
CA ILE A 184 -14.85 -7.60 19.70
C ILE A 184 -13.98 -7.78 20.95
N MET A 185 -13.01 -6.89 21.16
CA MET A 185 -12.15 -6.92 22.35
C MET A 185 -12.92 -6.60 23.64
N GLU A 186 -13.87 -5.68 23.59
CA GLU A 186 -14.77 -5.39 24.72
C GLU A 186 -15.55 -6.65 25.10
N TRP A 187 -16.21 -7.30 24.14
CA TRP A 187 -16.93 -8.55 24.38
C TRP A 187 -16.03 -9.64 24.97
N GLY A 188 -14.85 -9.83 24.40
CA GLY A 188 -13.92 -10.88 24.83
C GLY A 188 -13.24 -10.57 26.14
N ILE A 189 -12.47 -9.49 26.17
CA ILE A 189 -11.55 -9.16 27.26
C ILE A 189 -12.30 -8.49 28.43
N VAL A 190 -13.04 -7.40 28.12
CA VAL A 190 -13.65 -6.58 29.18
C VAL A 190 -14.82 -7.31 29.84
N LEU A 191 -15.66 -7.95 29.05
CA LEU A 191 -16.80 -8.74 29.54
C LEU A 191 -16.43 -10.17 29.96
N GLY A 192 -15.16 -10.58 29.80
CA GLY A 192 -14.63 -11.83 30.28
C GLY A 192 -15.03 -13.09 29.50
N ASN A 193 -15.62 -12.94 28.29
CA ASN A 193 -16.04 -14.09 27.47
C ASN A 193 -14.85 -14.84 26.84
N ASP A 194 -13.82 -14.12 26.43
CA ASP A 194 -12.54 -14.67 25.93
C ASP A 194 -11.39 -13.68 26.23
N PRO A 195 -10.62 -13.88 27.30
CA PRO A 195 -9.54 -12.97 27.71
C PRO A 195 -8.37 -12.93 26.71
N TYR A 196 -8.34 -13.83 25.75
CA TYR A 196 -7.31 -13.87 24.70
C TYR A 196 -7.79 -13.30 23.36
N MET A 197 -8.91 -12.58 23.32
CA MET A 197 -9.49 -11.95 22.12
C MET A 197 -8.73 -10.69 21.72
N TYR A 198 -7.51 -10.86 21.22
CA TYR A 198 -6.66 -9.78 20.69
C TYR A 198 -5.83 -10.23 19.48
N GLY A 199 -5.22 -9.28 18.77
CA GLY A 199 -4.30 -9.55 17.67
C GLY A 199 -4.93 -10.42 16.56
N GLU A 200 -4.34 -11.57 16.31
CA GLU A 200 -4.76 -12.49 15.24
C GLU A 200 -6.15 -13.10 15.46
N ARG A 201 -6.59 -13.23 16.72
CA ARG A 201 -7.95 -13.71 17.00
C ARG A 201 -9.01 -12.71 16.57
N VAL A 202 -8.79 -11.42 16.84
CA VAL A 202 -9.67 -10.34 16.34
C VAL A 202 -9.70 -10.35 14.81
N LYS A 203 -8.53 -10.43 14.17
CA LYS A 203 -8.40 -10.53 12.72
C LYS A 203 -9.17 -11.73 12.15
N ALA A 204 -8.97 -12.90 12.72
CA ALA A 204 -9.65 -14.13 12.30
C ALA A 204 -11.17 -14.01 12.45
N GLN A 205 -11.63 -13.37 13.53
CA GLN A 205 -13.07 -13.18 13.79
C GLN A 205 -13.72 -12.22 12.82
N LEU A 206 -13.05 -11.11 12.49
CA LEU A 206 -13.49 -10.17 11.46
C LEU A 206 -13.58 -10.83 10.07
N ILE A 207 -12.56 -11.61 9.70
CA ILE A 207 -12.52 -12.35 8.44
C ILE A 207 -13.66 -13.39 8.38
N ARG A 208 -13.86 -14.15 9.46
CA ARG A 208 -14.93 -15.15 9.54
C ARG A 208 -16.32 -14.55 9.36
N GLY A 209 -16.54 -13.33 9.87
CA GLY A 209 -17.79 -12.61 9.73
C GLY A 209 -17.96 -11.86 8.42
N ALA A 210 -16.95 -11.80 7.57
CA ALA A 210 -16.96 -10.98 6.36
C ALA A 210 -18.09 -11.39 5.40
N LYS A 211 -18.64 -10.41 4.70
CA LYS A 211 -19.70 -10.60 3.69
C LYS A 211 -19.17 -10.31 2.29
N PRO A 212 -19.63 -11.03 1.27
CA PRO A 212 -19.39 -10.68 -0.12
C PRO A 212 -19.92 -9.27 -0.46
N LEU A 213 -19.24 -8.57 -1.37
CA LEU A 213 -19.66 -7.30 -1.93
C LEU A 213 -20.10 -7.51 -3.38
N GLY A 214 -21.41 -7.38 -3.64
CA GLY A 214 -21.92 -7.48 -5.01
C GLY A 214 -21.51 -8.76 -5.73
N SER A 215 -21.13 -8.62 -7.01
CA SER A 215 -20.76 -9.73 -7.91
C SER A 215 -19.26 -9.88 -8.10
N LEU A 216 -18.44 -9.56 -7.10
CA LEU A 216 -16.97 -9.59 -7.23
C LEU A 216 -16.34 -11.01 -7.36
N GLY A 217 -17.13 -12.04 -7.60
CA GLY A 217 -16.65 -13.39 -7.85
C GLY A 217 -16.20 -14.13 -6.59
N SER A 218 -15.04 -14.77 -6.64
CA SER A 218 -14.51 -15.58 -5.55
C SER A 218 -13.81 -14.75 -4.47
N TYR A 219 -13.78 -15.31 -3.25
CA TYR A 219 -13.06 -14.76 -2.10
C TYR A 219 -12.06 -15.79 -1.58
N PRO A 220 -10.88 -15.38 -1.07
CA PRO A 220 -10.40 -13.99 -1.03
C PRO A 220 -10.01 -13.46 -2.42
N ASN A 221 -10.07 -12.14 -2.60
CA ASN A 221 -9.67 -11.49 -3.85
C ASN A 221 -8.73 -10.29 -3.61
N ARG A 222 -8.15 -9.78 -4.71
CA ARG A 222 -7.13 -8.72 -4.65
C ARG A 222 -7.68 -7.34 -4.31
N TYR A 223 -9.00 -7.14 -4.33
CA TYR A 223 -9.65 -5.85 -4.13
C TYR A 223 -10.03 -5.61 -2.67
N ILE A 224 -10.69 -6.58 -2.06
CA ILE A 224 -11.28 -6.45 -0.72
C ILE A 224 -10.98 -7.65 0.19
N GLY A 225 -10.01 -8.46 -0.16
CA GLY A 225 -9.60 -9.61 0.63
C GLY A 225 -10.73 -10.62 0.83
N TRP A 226 -11.04 -10.92 2.07
CA TRP A 226 -12.08 -11.89 2.44
C TRP A 226 -13.51 -11.34 2.37
N GLY A 227 -13.68 -10.05 2.10
CA GLY A 227 -15.00 -9.41 1.96
C GLY A 227 -15.12 -8.14 2.77
N THR A 228 -16.35 -7.65 2.95
CA THR A 228 -16.68 -6.48 3.74
C THR A 228 -16.91 -6.83 5.21
N VAL A 229 -16.48 -5.95 6.11
CA VAL A 229 -16.70 -6.12 7.55
C VAL A 229 -18.19 -6.20 7.87
N CYS A 230 -18.58 -7.18 8.71
CA CYS A 230 -19.94 -7.34 9.20
C CYS A 230 -19.93 -7.81 10.65
N MET A 231 -20.20 -6.89 11.57
CA MET A 231 -20.19 -7.17 13.00
C MET A 231 -21.22 -8.20 13.43
N GLU A 232 -22.42 -8.15 12.83
CA GLU A 232 -23.48 -9.14 13.13
C GLU A 232 -22.96 -10.58 12.90
N ASN A 233 -22.33 -10.84 11.77
CA ASN A 233 -21.79 -12.15 11.47
C ASN A 233 -20.56 -12.49 12.32
N SER A 234 -19.73 -11.49 12.62
CA SER A 234 -18.57 -11.67 13.50
C SER A 234 -19.03 -12.10 14.90
N PHE A 235 -20.08 -11.52 15.45
CA PHE A 235 -20.63 -11.93 16.76
C PHE A 235 -21.41 -13.25 16.72
N LYS A 236 -22.16 -13.54 15.66
CA LYS A 236 -22.84 -14.83 15.53
C LYS A 236 -21.91 -16.03 15.62
N GLY A 237 -20.67 -15.88 15.24
CA GLY A 237 -19.65 -16.92 15.37
C GLY A 237 -18.99 -17.03 16.74
N LEU A 238 -19.29 -16.11 17.66
CA LEU A 238 -18.76 -16.09 19.04
C LEU A 238 -19.78 -16.56 20.06
N ILE A 239 -21.07 -16.36 19.77
CA ILE A 239 -22.17 -16.76 20.66
C ILE A 239 -22.66 -18.11 20.16
N VAL A 240 -22.19 -19.19 20.79
CA VAL A 240 -22.66 -20.56 20.60
C VAL A 240 -23.56 -20.93 21.76
#